data_bc93613dde302ec9c54c99f206e0903b
#
_entry.id   bc93613dde302ec9c54c99f206e0903b
#
_cell.length_a   1.000
_cell.length_b   1.000
_cell.length_c   1.000
_cell.angle_alpha   90.00
_cell.angle_beta   90.00
_cell.angle_gamma   90.00
#
_symmetry.space_group_name_H-M   'P 1'
#
loop_
_entity.id
_entity.type
_entity.pdbx_description
1 polymer ?
#
loop_
_entity_poly.entity_id
_entity_poly.type
_entity_poly.pdbx_seq_one_letter_code
_entity_poly.pdbx_strand_id
1 'polypeptide(L)'
;TTVLQKWLAPLQTLEVELEPTEALAHYLIQKIEVSRTQPKASKLFALEIIQGAPHILEILKGPLKKLFKRKAKVIQIWQEQGKISADIDPELLILNIWAVTQNYADFSIQMEMVTGKTLRNRSMQQRAIEHTVHMMLYGVLPRPSA
;
A
#
# COMPACT_ATOMS: atom_id res chain seq x y z
N THR A 1 -0.02 -10.90 15.73
CA THR A 1 0.75 -11.99 15.38
C THR A 1 1.79 -11.69 14.31
N THR A 2 2.72 -12.62 14.10
CA THR A 2 3.91 -12.36 13.27
C THR A 2 3.58 -11.95 11.83
N VAL A 3 2.59 -12.58 11.22
CA VAL A 3 2.19 -12.26 9.83
C VAL A 3 1.62 -10.85 9.75
N LEU A 4 0.72 -10.51 10.67
CA LEU A 4 0.12 -9.19 10.72
C LEU A 4 1.18 -8.10 10.94
N GLN A 5 2.17 -8.36 11.81
CA GLN A 5 3.26 -7.43 12.04
C GLN A 5 4.07 -7.17 10.77
N LYS A 6 4.34 -8.20 9.97
CA LYS A 6 5.01 -8.04 8.68
C LYS A 6 4.21 -7.20 7.70
N TRP A 7 2.89 -7.30 7.75
CA TRP A 7 2.00 -6.48 6.92
C TRP A 7 2.02 -5.02 7.31
N LEU A 8 2.09 -4.74 8.63
CA LEU A 8 2.05 -3.37 9.15
C LEU A 8 3.40 -2.68 9.12
N ALA A 9 4.50 -3.45 9.12
CA ALA A 9 5.85 -2.88 9.17
C ALA A 9 6.13 -1.85 8.06
N PRO A 10 5.75 -2.09 6.79
CA PRO A 10 5.98 -1.07 5.75
C PRO A 10 5.28 0.26 6.04
N LEU A 11 4.06 0.25 6.56
CA LEU A 11 3.34 1.49 6.89
C LEU A 11 4.07 2.29 7.97
N GLN A 12 4.73 1.61 8.91
CA GLN A 12 5.46 2.27 9.98
C GLN A 12 6.65 3.10 9.46
N THR A 13 7.12 2.85 8.24
CA THR A 13 8.25 3.57 7.67
C THR A 13 7.90 4.97 7.17
N LEU A 14 6.62 5.33 7.06
CA LEU A 14 6.23 6.68 6.65
C LEU A 14 6.43 7.66 7.81
N GLU A 15 7.42 8.56 7.65
CA GLU A 15 7.78 9.54 8.67
C GLU A 15 7.85 10.94 8.07
N VAL A 16 7.47 11.95 8.84
CA VAL A 16 7.41 13.35 8.40
C VAL A 16 8.76 13.86 7.90
N GLU A 17 9.85 13.39 8.49
CA GLU A 17 11.21 13.83 8.16
C GLU A 17 11.71 13.34 6.80
N LEU A 18 11.07 12.34 6.23
CA LEU A 18 11.46 11.77 4.95
C LEU A 18 10.89 12.58 3.79
N GLU A 19 11.55 12.53 2.64
CA GLU A 19 11.00 13.09 1.42
C GLU A 19 9.84 12.22 0.95
N PRO A 20 8.65 12.81 0.70
CA PRO A 20 7.46 12.02 0.36
C PRO A 20 7.65 11.11 -0.87
N THR A 21 8.33 11.60 -1.90
CA THR A 21 8.57 10.81 -3.11
C THR A 21 9.33 9.52 -2.80
N GLU A 22 10.40 9.63 -2.02
CA GLU A 22 11.21 8.47 -1.65
C GLU A 22 10.47 7.56 -0.68
N ALA A 23 9.82 8.14 0.32
CA ALA A 23 9.10 7.37 1.34
C ALA A 23 7.94 6.58 0.73
N LEU A 24 7.15 7.21 -0.14
CA LEU A 24 6.03 6.56 -0.80
C LEU A 24 6.48 5.49 -1.79
N ALA A 25 7.53 5.77 -2.57
CA ALA A 25 8.09 4.78 -3.48
C ALA A 25 8.58 3.55 -2.71
N HIS A 26 9.31 3.77 -1.63
CA HIS A 26 9.81 2.69 -0.78
C HIS A 26 8.66 1.86 -0.21
N TYR A 27 7.62 2.53 0.30
CA TYR A 27 6.44 1.86 0.84
C TYR A 27 5.76 0.99 -0.22
N LEU A 28 5.54 1.55 -1.42
CA LEU A 28 4.92 0.82 -2.54
C LEU A 28 5.74 -0.42 -2.92
N ILE A 29 7.05 -0.26 -3.05
CA ILE A 29 7.95 -1.36 -3.40
C ILE A 29 7.90 -2.46 -2.36
N GLN A 30 7.95 -2.10 -1.08
CA GLN A 30 7.87 -3.08 0.01
C GLN A 30 6.53 -3.82 0.02
N LYS A 31 5.43 -3.11 -0.21
CA LYS A 31 4.11 -3.72 -0.26
C LYS A 31 3.98 -4.71 -1.42
N ILE A 32 4.50 -4.35 -2.58
CA ILE A 32 4.51 -5.26 -3.73
C ILE A 32 5.39 -6.48 -3.43
N GLU A 33 6.52 -6.28 -2.78
CA GLU A 33 7.41 -7.39 -2.40
C GLU A 33 6.73 -8.35 -1.42
N VAL A 34 5.98 -7.83 -0.45
CA VAL A 34 5.20 -8.67 0.47
C VAL A 34 4.13 -9.46 -0.31
N SER A 35 3.48 -8.83 -1.29
CA SER A 35 2.50 -9.52 -2.14
C SER A 35 3.14 -10.64 -2.95
N ARG A 36 4.40 -10.48 -3.35
CA ARG A 36 5.15 -11.52 -4.07
C ARG A 36 5.55 -12.67 -3.14
N THR A 37 6.02 -12.36 -1.95
CA THR A 37 6.59 -13.36 -1.03
C THR A 37 5.56 -14.03 -0.14
N GLN A 38 4.43 -13.36 0.14
CA GLN A 38 3.40 -13.82 1.08
C GLN A 38 2.00 -13.82 0.46
N PRO A 39 1.81 -14.39 -0.76
CA PRO A 39 0.50 -14.32 -1.41
C PRO A 39 -0.58 -15.08 -0.66
N LYS A 40 -0.26 -16.21 -0.03
CA LYS A 40 -1.24 -16.99 0.72
C LYS A 40 -1.71 -16.24 1.96
N ALA A 41 -0.80 -15.60 2.67
CA ALA A 41 -1.12 -14.81 3.85
C ALA A 41 -2.00 -13.61 3.47
N SER A 42 -1.70 -12.97 2.34
CA SER A 42 -2.52 -11.88 1.81
C SER A 42 -3.96 -12.35 1.54
N LYS A 43 -4.13 -13.48 0.84
CA LYS A 43 -5.45 -14.02 0.53
C LYS A 43 -6.24 -14.37 1.77
N LEU A 44 -5.59 -14.97 2.77
CA LEU A 44 -6.26 -15.31 4.02
C LEU A 44 -6.73 -14.05 4.75
N PHE A 45 -5.90 -13.02 4.79
CA PHE A 45 -6.28 -11.74 5.38
C PHE A 45 -7.46 -11.12 4.63
N ALA A 46 -7.40 -11.11 3.30
CA ALA A 46 -8.49 -10.57 2.47
C ALA A 46 -9.80 -11.30 2.72
N LEU A 47 -9.77 -12.63 2.79
CA LEU A 47 -10.98 -13.43 3.08
C LEU A 47 -11.54 -13.12 4.47
N GLU A 48 -10.68 -12.98 5.46
CA GLU A 48 -11.08 -12.61 6.82
C GLU A 48 -11.81 -11.26 6.81
N ILE A 49 -11.24 -10.26 6.15
CA ILE A 49 -11.84 -8.92 6.04
C ILE A 49 -13.19 -8.98 5.32
N ILE A 50 -13.27 -9.69 4.18
CA ILE A 50 -14.50 -9.81 3.40
C ILE A 50 -15.61 -10.43 4.22
N GLN A 51 -15.28 -11.37 5.09
CA GLN A 51 -16.24 -12.07 5.96
C GLN A 51 -16.65 -11.24 7.19
N GLY A 52 -16.18 -10.01 7.32
CA GLY A 52 -16.50 -9.13 8.44
C GLY A 52 -15.50 -9.18 9.58
N ALA A 53 -14.31 -9.75 9.33
CA ALA A 53 -13.22 -9.84 10.28
C ALA A 53 -13.58 -10.55 11.60
N PRO A 54 -14.18 -11.76 11.54
CA PRO A 54 -14.67 -12.42 12.75
C PRO A 54 -13.59 -12.72 13.79
N HIS A 55 -12.32 -12.84 13.38
CA HIS A 55 -11.21 -13.18 14.29
C HIS A 55 -10.29 -12.01 14.62
N ILE A 56 -10.18 -11.00 13.75
CA ILE A 56 -9.20 -9.92 13.91
C ILE A 56 -9.82 -8.53 14.11
N LEU A 57 -11.14 -8.46 14.33
CA LEU A 57 -11.85 -7.19 14.43
C LEU A 57 -11.25 -6.24 15.47
N GLU A 58 -10.86 -6.76 16.63
CA GLU A 58 -10.29 -5.94 17.70
C GLU A 58 -8.93 -5.34 17.31
N ILE A 59 -8.14 -6.08 16.51
CA ILE A 59 -6.86 -5.58 15.99
C ILE A 59 -7.11 -4.43 15.02
N LEU A 60 -8.13 -4.57 14.15
CA LEU A 60 -8.50 -3.53 13.19
C LEU A 60 -8.99 -2.26 13.87
N LYS A 61 -9.86 -2.42 14.88
CA LYS A 61 -10.42 -1.28 15.61
C LYS A 61 -9.41 -0.58 16.50
N GLY A 62 -8.43 -1.31 17.03
CA GLY A 62 -7.46 -0.78 17.97
C GLY A 62 -6.13 -0.42 17.32
N PRO A 63 -5.13 -1.33 17.34
CA PRO A 63 -3.76 -1.00 16.90
C PRO A 63 -3.68 -0.53 15.45
N LEU A 64 -4.39 -1.19 14.53
CA LEU A 64 -4.33 -0.82 13.11
C LEU A 64 -4.95 0.55 12.88
N LYS A 65 -6.11 0.82 13.48
CA LYS A 65 -6.76 2.13 13.36
C LYS A 65 -5.85 3.24 13.86
N LYS A 66 -5.17 3.03 14.99
CA LYS A 66 -4.26 4.04 15.56
C LYS A 66 -3.08 4.31 14.62
N LEU A 67 -2.48 3.25 14.08
CA LEU A 67 -1.37 3.37 13.14
C LEU A 67 -1.82 4.10 11.88
N PHE A 68 -2.95 3.69 11.31
CA PHE A 68 -3.54 4.30 10.13
C PHE A 68 -3.75 5.81 10.31
N LYS A 69 -4.37 6.21 11.43
CA LYS A 69 -4.63 7.62 11.70
C LYS A 69 -3.34 8.41 11.86
N ARG A 70 -2.33 7.84 12.52
CA ARG A 70 -1.03 8.50 12.66
C ARG A 70 -0.37 8.73 11.31
N LYS A 71 -0.40 7.74 10.42
CA LYS A 71 0.25 7.85 9.11
C LYS A 71 -0.54 8.74 8.15
N ALA A 72 -1.85 8.78 8.26
CA ALA A 72 -2.65 9.78 7.54
C ALA A 72 -2.25 11.20 7.96
N LYS A 73 -1.94 11.39 9.23
CA LYS A 73 -1.46 12.68 9.73
C LYS A 73 -0.10 13.07 9.13
N VAL A 74 0.80 12.11 8.94
CA VAL A 74 2.07 12.35 8.26
C VAL A 74 1.82 12.90 6.84
N ILE A 75 0.91 12.28 6.11
CA ILE A 75 0.56 12.73 4.75
C ILE A 75 -0.03 14.13 4.79
N GLN A 76 -0.90 14.43 5.76
CA GLN A 76 -1.48 15.76 5.92
C GLN A 76 -0.39 16.82 6.16
N ILE A 77 0.61 16.50 6.97
CA ILE A 77 1.73 17.41 7.22
C ILE A 77 2.52 17.67 5.94
N TRP A 78 2.77 16.63 5.13
CA TRP A 78 3.42 16.80 3.84
C TRP A 78 2.60 17.71 2.91
N GLN A 79 1.26 17.62 2.99
CA GLN A 79 0.38 18.54 2.22
C GLN A 79 0.53 19.98 2.69
N GLU A 80 0.58 20.19 4.01
CA GLU A 80 0.76 21.53 4.61
C GLU A 80 2.12 22.11 4.20
N GLN A 81 3.13 21.27 3.99
CA GLN A 81 4.45 21.68 3.52
C GLN A 81 4.51 21.90 2.00
N GLY A 82 3.41 21.65 1.29
CA GLY A 82 3.37 21.78 -0.17
C GLY A 82 4.07 20.65 -0.92
N LYS A 83 4.43 19.58 -0.24
CA LYS A 83 5.18 18.45 -0.83
C LYS A 83 4.28 17.41 -1.48
N ILE A 84 3.02 17.35 -1.09
CA ILE A 84 1.97 16.48 -1.66
C ILE A 84 0.79 17.37 -2.03
N SER A 85 0.12 17.03 -3.12
CA SER A 85 -1.07 17.74 -3.59
C SER A 85 -2.11 17.86 -2.47
N ALA A 86 -2.65 19.05 -2.29
CA ALA A 86 -3.71 19.31 -1.31
C ALA A 86 -5.04 18.65 -1.72
N ASP A 87 -5.17 18.21 -2.97
CA ASP A 87 -6.37 17.57 -3.48
C ASP A 87 -6.46 16.09 -3.11
N ILE A 88 -5.39 15.52 -2.55
CA ILE A 88 -5.35 14.10 -2.14
C ILE A 88 -5.96 13.94 -0.76
N ASP A 89 -6.83 12.94 -0.61
CA ASP A 89 -7.32 12.54 0.70
C ASP A 89 -6.29 11.62 1.36
N PRO A 90 -5.71 12.00 2.50
CA PRO A 90 -4.66 11.20 3.14
C PRO A 90 -5.08 9.78 3.50
N GLU A 91 -6.29 9.59 4.02
CA GLU A 91 -6.77 8.26 4.39
C GLU A 91 -7.02 7.40 3.16
N LEU A 92 -7.65 7.97 2.14
CA LEU A 92 -7.93 7.23 0.90
C LEU A 92 -6.65 6.90 0.14
N LEU A 93 -5.62 7.74 0.23
CA LEU A 93 -4.32 7.42 -0.37
C LEU A 93 -3.76 6.12 0.21
N ILE A 94 -3.78 5.97 1.54
CA ILE A 94 -3.28 4.75 2.18
C ILE A 94 -4.12 3.54 1.73
N LEU A 95 -5.45 3.67 1.72
CA LEU A 95 -6.32 2.59 1.28
C LEU A 95 -6.07 2.22 -0.19
N ASN A 96 -5.84 3.22 -1.04
CA ASN A 96 -5.52 2.98 -2.45
C ASN A 96 -4.18 2.25 -2.60
N ILE A 97 -3.17 2.62 -1.80
CA ILE A 97 -1.89 1.92 -1.83
C ILE A 97 -2.09 0.45 -1.46
N TRP A 98 -2.87 0.17 -0.42
CA TRP A 98 -3.18 -1.21 -0.05
C TRP A 98 -3.86 -1.96 -1.19
N ALA A 99 -4.88 -1.33 -1.80
CA ALA A 99 -5.64 -1.95 -2.88
C ALA A 99 -4.76 -2.30 -4.09
N VAL A 100 -3.95 -1.35 -4.57
CA VAL A 100 -3.15 -1.58 -5.78
C VAL A 100 -2.01 -2.57 -5.55
N THR A 101 -1.46 -2.64 -4.34
CA THR A 101 -0.34 -3.53 -4.05
C THR A 101 -0.79 -4.94 -3.68
N GLN A 102 -1.89 -5.08 -2.92
CA GLN A 102 -2.40 -6.38 -2.51
C GLN A 102 -3.13 -7.12 -3.62
N ASN A 103 -3.64 -6.40 -4.59
CA ASN A 103 -4.32 -6.99 -5.75
C ASN A 103 -3.47 -8.07 -6.44
N TYR A 104 -2.17 -7.84 -6.54
CA TYR A 104 -1.26 -8.77 -7.20
C TYR A 104 -1.19 -10.14 -6.50
N ALA A 105 -1.43 -10.17 -5.19
CA ALA A 105 -1.50 -11.42 -4.43
C ALA A 105 -2.92 -11.96 -4.39
N ASP A 106 -3.88 -11.12 -3.99
CA ASP A 106 -5.25 -11.53 -3.71
C ASP A 106 -5.98 -12.01 -4.97
N PHE A 107 -5.66 -11.41 -6.11
CA PHE A 107 -6.25 -11.74 -7.40
C PHE A 107 -5.21 -12.28 -8.38
N SER A 108 -4.21 -13.01 -7.87
CA SER A 108 -3.13 -13.55 -8.69
C SER A 108 -3.63 -14.51 -9.77
N ILE A 109 -4.71 -15.24 -9.50
CA ILE A 109 -5.32 -16.12 -10.50
C ILE A 109 -5.85 -15.33 -11.69
N GLN A 110 -6.55 -14.22 -11.41
CA GLN A 110 -7.04 -13.33 -12.46
C GLN A 110 -5.88 -12.75 -13.26
N MET A 111 -4.86 -12.27 -12.57
CA MET A 111 -3.66 -11.72 -13.20
C MET A 111 -3.02 -12.73 -14.14
N GLU A 112 -2.84 -13.98 -13.68
CA GLU A 112 -2.26 -15.04 -14.47
C GLU A 112 -3.09 -15.38 -15.70
N MET A 113 -4.43 -15.43 -15.56
CA MET A 113 -5.31 -15.76 -16.67
C MET A 113 -5.28 -14.70 -17.78
N VAL A 114 -5.22 -13.41 -17.41
CA VAL A 114 -5.27 -12.34 -18.41
C VAL A 114 -3.92 -11.90 -18.93
N THR A 115 -2.84 -12.06 -18.16
CA THR A 115 -1.49 -11.64 -18.56
C THR A 115 -0.54 -12.82 -18.87
N GLY A 116 -0.89 -14.00 -18.40
CA GLY A 116 -0.03 -15.18 -18.48
C GLY A 116 1.03 -15.25 -17.40
N LYS A 117 1.08 -14.29 -16.48
CA LYS A 117 2.16 -14.19 -15.48
C LYS A 117 1.63 -13.71 -14.14
N THR A 118 2.41 -13.98 -13.09
CA THR A 118 2.20 -13.42 -11.74
C THR A 118 3.48 -12.69 -11.31
N LEU A 119 3.50 -12.16 -10.07
CA LEU A 119 4.71 -11.53 -9.53
C LEU A 119 5.88 -12.51 -9.35
N ARG A 120 5.64 -13.81 -9.45
CA ARG A 120 6.73 -14.81 -9.42
C ARG A 120 7.64 -14.68 -10.64
N ASN A 121 7.12 -14.17 -11.75
CA ASN A 121 7.92 -13.85 -12.92
C ASN A 121 8.68 -12.55 -12.67
N ARG A 122 10.01 -12.58 -12.78
CA ARG A 122 10.87 -11.43 -12.48
C ARG A 122 10.55 -10.22 -13.34
N SER A 123 10.34 -10.42 -14.63
CA SER A 123 9.99 -9.34 -15.55
C SER A 123 8.67 -8.69 -15.19
N MET A 124 7.67 -9.51 -14.82
CA MET A 124 6.37 -8.97 -14.40
C MET A 124 6.47 -8.23 -13.06
N GLN A 125 7.28 -8.73 -12.11
CA GLN A 125 7.53 -8.03 -10.85
C GLN A 125 8.11 -6.64 -11.10
N GLN A 126 9.12 -6.56 -11.96
CA GLN A 126 9.75 -5.28 -12.32
C GLN A 126 8.74 -4.32 -12.94
N ARG A 127 7.94 -4.82 -13.89
CA ARG A 127 6.91 -4.01 -14.55
C ARG A 127 5.86 -3.50 -13.55
N ALA A 128 5.43 -4.37 -12.62
CA ALA A 128 4.45 -3.99 -11.61
C ALA A 128 4.98 -2.90 -10.68
N ILE A 129 6.24 -3.01 -10.25
CA ILE A 129 6.87 -2.01 -9.40
C ILE A 129 6.96 -0.68 -10.14
N GLU A 130 7.54 -0.67 -11.33
CA GLU A 130 7.72 0.56 -12.10
C GLU A 130 6.40 1.24 -12.42
N HIS A 131 5.42 0.46 -12.86
CA HIS A 131 4.10 0.98 -13.22
C HIS A 131 3.39 1.57 -11.99
N THR A 132 3.36 0.84 -10.89
CA THR A 132 2.63 1.25 -9.68
C THR A 132 3.27 2.50 -9.07
N VAL A 133 4.59 2.52 -8.95
CA VAL A 133 5.31 3.69 -8.41
C VAL A 133 5.05 4.91 -9.30
N HIS A 134 5.15 4.75 -10.62
CA HIS A 134 4.90 5.84 -11.57
C HIS A 134 3.50 6.42 -11.41
N MET A 135 2.48 5.57 -11.47
CA MET A 135 1.09 6.02 -11.36
C MET A 135 0.79 6.71 -10.04
N MET A 136 1.23 6.11 -8.93
CA MET A 136 0.90 6.66 -7.62
C MET A 136 1.63 7.97 -7.36
N LEU A 137 2.91 8.07 -7.72
CA LEU A 137 3.66 9.31 -7.49
C LEU A 137 3.14 10.46 -8.34
N TYR A 138 2.84 10.24 -9.61
CA TYR A 138 2.28 11.30 -10.46
C TYR A 138 0.90 11.76 -9.99
N GLY A 139 0.15 10.87 -9.31
CA GLY A 139 -1.13 11.23 -8.73
C GLY A 139 -1.02 12.05 -7.45
N VAL A 140 0.07 11.91 -6.69
CA VAL A 140 0.20 12.56 -5.36
C VAL A 140 1.05 13.82 -5.37
N LEU A 141 1.92 13.98 -6.35
CA LEU A 141 2.79 15.17 -6.41
C LEU A 141 1.99 16.42 -6.75
N PRO A 142 2.43 17.60 -6.29
CA PRO A 142 1.77 18.86 -6.65
C PRO A 142 1.77 19.05 -8.16
N ARG A 143 0.68 19.59 -8.67
CA ARG A 143 0.60 19.91 -10.10
C ARG A 143 1.55 21.06 -10.42
N PRO A 144 2.21 21.03 -11.59
CA PRO A 144 3.00 22.18 -12.02
C PRO A 144 2.13 23.42 -12.11
N SER A 145 2.72 24.58 -11.77
CA SER A 145 2.06 25.85 -11.95
C SER A 145 1.78 26.09 -13.44
N ALA A 146 0.57 26.54 -13.75
CA ALA A 146 0.19 26.83 -15.13
C ALA A 146 1.00 27.99 -15.69
#